data_1ca39a18e0df6b89ae29f7819d27698f
#
_entry.id   1ca39a18e0df6b89ae29f7819d27698f
#
_cell.length_a   1.000
_cell.length_b   1.000
_cell.length_c   1.000
_cell.angle_alpha   90.00
_cell.angle_beta   90.00
_cell.angle_gamma   90.00
#
_symmetry.space_group_name_H-M   'P 1'
#
loop_
_entity.id
_entity.type
_entity.pdbx_description
1 polymer ?
#
loop_
_entity_poly.entity_id
_entity_poly.type
_entity_poly.pdbx_seq_one_letter_code
_entity_poly.pdbx_strand_id
1 'polypeptide(L)'
;GDTYNPLFLYGGVGLGKTHLMQAIGNYIIKQNPSLKVMYVTSEIFTNELIESIKTEKNTSNKNFREKYRNVDVLLIDDIQFIIGKESTQDEFFHTFNTLREAKKQVIISSDRPPKDFETLEDRLKSRFTNGLLVDISPPNYETRMAILHKKGEIEGYNIDMDVLEYIATNIKSNIRELEGSLTKLVAF
;
A
#
# COMPACT_ATOMS: atom_id res chain seq x y z
N GLY A 1 -17.34 -6.87 0.30
CA GLY A 1 -18.51 -6.75 -0.58
C GLY A 1 -18.10 -6.08 -1.87
N ASP A 2 -18.83 -6.31 -2.96
CA ASP A 2 -18.48 -5.87 -4.32
C ASP A 2 -18.37 -4.33 -4.47
N THR A 3 -18.92 -3.56 -3.52
CA THR A 3 -19.01 -2.09 -3.56
C THR A 3 -17.66 -1.37 -3.40
N TYR A 4 -16.69 -2.01 -2.75
CA TYR A 4 -15.39 -1.40 -2.41
C TYR A 4 -14.21 -2.19 -3.01
N ASN A 5 -14.38 -2.76 -4.19
CA ASN A 5 -13.38 -3.57 -4.84
C ASN A 5 -13.01 -3.03 -6.24
N PRO A 6 -11.82 -2.46 -6.39
CA PRO A 6 -10.74 -2.36 -5.40
C PRO A 6 -10.97 -1.25 -4.35
N LEU A 7 -10.31 -1.37 -3.22
CA LEU A 7 -10.03 -0.23 -2.35
C LEU A 7 -8.70 0.38 -2.81
N PHE A 8 -8.73 1.63 -3.26
CA PHE A 8 -7.57 2.32 -3.82
C PHE A 8 -7.19 3.49 -2.90
N LEU A 9 -6.07 3.35 -2.18
CA LEU A 9 -5.54 4.34 -1.26
C LEU A 9 -4.48 5.17 -1.99
N TYR A 10 -4.66 6.48 -2.09
CA TYR A 10 -3.66 7.33 -2.73
C TYR A 10 -3.32 8.53 -1.86
N GLY A 11 -2.15 9.08 -2.07
CA GLY A 11 -1.66 10.27 -1.34
C GLY A 11 -0.15 10.38 -1.44
N GLY A 12 0.40 11.51 -1.06
CA GLY A 12 1.83 11.80 -1.12
C GLY A 12 2.71 10.78 -0.41
N VAL A 13 4.00 10.85 -0.68
CA VAL A 13 4.99 9.97 -0.04
C VAL A 13 5.05 10.23 1.47
N GLY A 14 5.21 9.17 2.27
CA GLY A 14 5.39 9.29 3.72
C GLY A 14 4.12 9.57 4.53
N LEU A 15 2.93 9.46 3.94
CA LEU A 15 1.64 9.68 4.62
C LEU A 15 1.07 8.45 5.35
N GLY A 16 1.81 7.32 5.36
CA GLY A 16 1.39 6.13 6.12
C GLY A 16 0.53 5.15 5.34
N LYS A 17 0.45 5.23 3.99
CA LYS A 17 -0.32 4.29 3.15
C LYS A 17 0.06 2.83 3.40
N THR A 18 1.35 2.51 3.37
CA THR A 18 1.90 1.17 3.66
C THR A 18 1.48 0.69 5.05
N HIS A 19 1.60 1.57 6.05
CA HIS A 19 1.20 1.25 7.43
C HIS A 19 -0.29 0.93 7.53
N LEU A 20 -1.12 1.74 6.88
CA LEU A 20 -2.57 1.51 6.82
C LEU A 20 -2.92 0.19 6.13
N MET A 21 -2.26 -0.13 5.00
CA MET A 21 -2.47 -1.40 4.30
C MET A 21 -2.10 -2.60 5.18
N GLN A 22 -0.96 -2.54 5.85
CA GLN A 22 -0.53 -3.59 6.78
C GLN A 22 -1.49 -3.73 7.96
N ALA A 23 -1.98 -2.62 8.51
CA ALA A 23 -2.97 -2.62 9.58
C ALA A 23 -4.30 -3.28 9.12
N ILE A 24 -4.76 -2.98 7.91
CA ILE A 24 -5.95 -3.61 7.31
C ILE A 24 -5.72 -5.12 7.16
N GLY A 25 -4.58 -5.53 6.60
CA GLY A 25 -4.24 -6.95 6.43
C GLY A 25 -4.23 -7.70 7.76
N ASN A 26 -3.57 -7.15 8.76
CA ASN A 26 -3.50 -7.72 10.11
C ASN A 26 -4.88 -7.80 10.77
N TYR A 27 -5.71 -6.76 10.59
CA TYR A 27 -7.09 -6.77 11.10
C TYR A 27 -7.92 -7.88 10.47
N ILE A 28 -7.85 -8.06 9.15
CA ILE A 28 -8.56 -9.12 8.43
C ILE A 28 -8.17 -10.50 8.94
N ILE A 29 -6.86 -10.76 9.07
CA ILE A 29 -6.34 -12.04 9.58
C ILE A 29 -6.82 -12.29 11.02
N LYS A 30 -6.83 -11.25 11.86
CA LYS A 30 -7.31 -11.35 13.24
C LYS A 30 -8.79 -11.67 13.32
N GLN A 31 -9.62 -11.10 12.42
CA GLN A 31 -11.06 -11.35 12.37
C GLN A 31 -11.39 -12.73 11.77
N ASN A 32 -10.63 -13.17 10.77
CA ASN A 32 -10.84 -14.47 10.15
C ASN A 32 -9.49 -15.10 9.74
N PRO A 33 -8.88 -15.91 10.62
CA PRO A 33 -7.58 -16.54 10.39
C PRO A 33 -7.56 -17.54 9.21
N SER A 34 -8.72 -17.96 8.71
CA SER A 34 -8.80 -18.88 7.56
C SER A 34 -8.58 -18.20 6.22
N LEU A 35 -8.67 -16.87 6.15
CA LEU A 35 -8.46 -16.11 4.92
C LEU A 35 -6.98 -16.05 4.54
N LYS A 36 -6.71 -16.29 3.26
CA LYS A 36 -5.39 -16.11 2.67
C LYS A 36 -5.20 -14.64 2.31
N VAL A 37 -4.51 -13.90 3.17
CA VAL A 37 -4.18 -12.50 2.97
C VAL A 37 -2.74 -12.39 2.49
N MET A 38 -2.52 -11.72 1.37
CA MET A 38 -1.19 -11.48 0.80
C MET A 38 -0.93 -9.98 0.69
N TYR A 39 0.20 -9.56 1.26
CA TYR A 39 0.76 -8.23 1.04
C TYR A 39 2.02 -8.34 0.17
N VAL A 40 2.11 -7.49 -0.84
CA VAL A 40 3.25 -7.44 -1.76
C VAL A 40 3.42 -6.01 -2.30
N THR A 41 4.66 -5.59 -2.55
CA THR A 41 4.90 -4.38 -3.33
C THR A 41 4.77 -4.69 -4.83
N SER A 42 4.36 -3.71 -5.63
CA SER A 42 4.29 -3.90 -7.08
C SER A 42 5.66 -4.15 -7.72
N GLU A 43 6.72 -3.71 -7.06
CA GLU A 43 8.10 -4.02 -7.45
C GLU A 43 8.43 -5.52 -7.29
N ILE A 44 8.08 -6.11 -6.13
CA ILE A 44 8.25 -7.56 -5.90
C ILE A 44 7.42 -8.36 -6.91
N PHE A 45 6.15 -7.97 -7.12
CA PHE A 45 5.28 -8.59 -8.13
C PHE A 45 5.93 -8.57 -9.52
N THR A 46 6.49 -7.44 -9.93
CA THR A 46 7.20 -7.28 -11.21
C THR A 46 8.43 -8.18 -11.30
N ASN A 47 9.26 -8.20 -10.25
CA ASN A 47 10.49 -9.00 -10.25
C ASN A 47 10.19 -10.50 -10.31
N GLU A 48 9.22 -10.96 -9.54
CA GLU A 48 8.78 -12.38 -9.59
C GLU A 48 8.18 -12.74 -10.95
N LEU A 49 7.44 -11.84 -11.61
CA LEU A 49 6.95 -12.05 -12.96
C LEU A 49 8.11 -12.21 -13.95
N ILE A 50 9.09 -11.31 -13.89
CA ILE A 50 10.28 -11.36 -14.76
C ILE A 50 11.04 -12.69 -14.56
N GLU A 51 11.21 -13.13 -13.32
CA GLU A 51 11.87 -14.41 -13.01
C GLU A 51 11.06 -15.59 -13.54
N SER A 52 9.73 -15.53 -13.42
CA SER A 52 8.85 -16.60 -13.92
C SER A 52 8.92 -16.74 -15.45
N ILE A 53 9.11 -15.63 -16.16
CA ILE A 53 9.25 -15.62 -17.63
C ILE A 53 10.65 -16.11 -18.07
N LYS A 54 11.71 -15.69 -17.36
CA LYS A 54 13.10 -16.10 -17.67
C LYS A 54 13.34 -17.59 -17.46
N THR A 55 12.64 -18.18 -16.52
CA THR A 55 12.73 -19.61 -16.24
C THR A 55 11.84 -20.33 -17.26
N GLU A 56 12.41 -20.86 -18.34
CA GLU A 56 11.72 -21.48 -19.51
C GLU A 56 10.82 -22.70 -19.17
N LYS A 57 10.47 -22.92 -17.92
CA LYS A 57 9.54 -23.96 -17.49
C LYS A 57 8.13 -23.40 -17.44
N ASN A 58 7.23 -23.93 -18.24
CA ASN A 58 5.78 -23.67 -18.17
C ASN A 58 5.22 -23.72 -16.73
N THR A 59 5.88 -24.47 -15.86
CA THR A 59 5.55 -24.59 -14.43
C THR A 59 5.80 -23.30 -13.65
N SER A 60 6.78 -22.48 -14.03
CA SER A 60 7.13 -21.24 -13.31
C SER A 60 6.05 -20.18 -13.46
N ASN A 61 5.57 -19.96 -14.67
CA ASN A 61 4.45 -19.04 -14.94
C ASN A 61 3.16 -19.50 -14.27
N LYS A 62 2.91 -20.82 -14.24
CA LYS A 62 1.76 -21.40 -13.55
C LYS A 62 1.85 -21.12 -12.04
N ASN A 63 2.99 -21.37 -11.42
CA ASN A 63 3.22 -21.15 -9.99
C ASN A 63 3.04 -19.67 -9.61
N PHE A 64 3.56 -18.75 -10.44
CA PHE A 64 3.36 -17.32 -10.25
C PHE A 64 1.86 -16.97 -10.22
N ARG A 65 1.11 -17.40 -11.22
CA ARG A 65 -0.33 -17.15 -11.30
C ARG A 65 -1.10 -17.78 -10.15
N GLU A 66 -0.78 -19.01 -9.78
CA GLU A 66 -1.39 -19.69 -8.63
C GLU A 66 -1.12 -18.93 -7.33
N LYS A 67 0.10 -18.45 -7.13
CA LYS A 67 0.46 -17.64 -5.95
C LYS A 67 -0.43 -16.43 -5.78
N TYR A 68 -0.60 -15.62 -6.84
CA TYR A 68 -1.30 -14.34 -6.76
C TYR A 68 -2.82 -14.43 -6.96
N ARG A 69 -3.30 -15.46 -7.65
CA ARG A 69 -4.73 -15.62 -7.97
C ARG A 69 -5.50 -16.50 -6.98
N ASN A 70 -4.81 -17.20 -6.07
CA ASN A 70 -5.40 -18.07 -5.05
C ASN A 70 -5.39 -17.46 -3.64
N VAL A 71 -5.55 -16.16 -3.54
CA VAL A 71 -5.67 -15.43 -2.27
C VAL A 71 -7.09 -14.92 -2.06
N ASP A 72 -7.48 -14.68 -0.82
CA ASP A 72 -8.77 -14.08 -0.49
C ASP A 72 -8.70 -12.56 -0.45
N VAL A 73 -7.53 -12.03 -0.09
CA VAL A 73 -7.25 -10.60 -0.07
C VAL A 73 -5.84 -10.37 -0.63
N LEU A 74 -5.74 -9.56 -1.68
CA LEU A 74 -4.47 -9.09 -2.22
C LEU A 74 -4.29 -7.63 -1.86
N LEU A 75 -3.22 -7.31 -1.12
CA LEU A 75 -2.76 -5.95 -0.86
C LEU A 75 -1.51 -5.70 -1.70
N ILE A 76 -1.62 -4.81 -2.68
CA ILE A 76 -0.50 -4.43 -3.53
C ILE A 76 -0.11 -2.98 -3.27
N ASP A 77 1.11 -2.79 -2.80
CA ASP A 77 1.63 -1.49 -2.40
C ASP A 77 2.42 -0.83 -3.53
N ASP A 78 2.33 0.50 -3.60
CA ASP A 78 3.06 1.35 -4.54
C ASP A 78 2.85 0.96 -6.02
N ILE A 79 1.60 0.91 -6.45
CA ILE A 79 1.22 0.49 -7.82
C ILE A 79 1.88 1.32 -8.92
N GLN A 80 2.35 2.54 -8.62
CA GLN A 80 3.04 3.40 -9.58
C GLN A 80 4.29 2.74 -10.19
N PHE A 81 4.89 1.75 -9.56
CA PHE A 81 6.07 1.07 -10.10
C PHE A 81 5.80 0.12 -11.27
N ILE A 82 4.52 -0.18 -11.58
CA ILE A 82 4.18 -0.91 -12.82
C ILE A 82 3.99 0.03 -14.02
N ILE A 83 3.97 1.34 -13.80
CA ILE A 83 3.78 2.31 -14.88
C ILE A 83 4.93 2.21 -15.88
N GLY A 84 4.59 2.20 -17.18
CA GLY A 84 5.56 2.01 -18.28
C GLY A 84 6.06 0.57 -18.45
N LYS A 85 5.54 -0.41 -17.69
CA LYS A 85 5.90 -1.83 -17.80
C LYS A 85 4.72 -2.62 -18.36
N GLU A 86 4.52 -2.61 -19.66
CA GLU A 86 3.35 -3.19 -20.35
C GLU A 86 3.08 -4.64 -19.94
N SER A 87 4.09 -5.52 -19.99
CA SER A 87 3.91 -6.93 -19.61
C SER A 87 3.48 -7.12 -18.16
N THR A 88 3.92 -6.23 -17.25
CA THR A 88 3.53 -6.25 -15.85
C THR A 88 2.10 -5.74 -15.68
N GLN A 89 1.72 -4.69 -16.39
CA GLN A 89 0.36 -4.17 -16.39
C GLN A 89 -0.63 -5.20 -16.92
N ASP A 90 -0.28 -5.92 -18.00
CA ASP A 90 -1.09 -6.99 -18.58
C ASP A 90 -1.31 -8.14 -17.58
N GLU A 91 -0.26 -8.70 -16.99
CA GLU A 91 -0.38 -9.78 -16.01
C GLU A 91 -1.12 -9.33 -14.74
N PHE A 92 -0.90 -8.08 -14.31
CA PHE A 92 -1.64 -7.52 -13.18
C PHE A 92 -3.14 -7.36 -13.50
N PHE A 93 -3.48 -6.91 -14.70
CA PHE A 93 -4.86 -6.82 -15.16
C PHE A 93 -5.57 -8.18 -15.11
N HIS A 94 -4.92 -9.23 -15.59
CA HIS A 94 -5.47 -10.59 -15.54
C HIS A 94 -5.61 -11.10 -14.10
N THR A 95 -4.63 -10.85 -13.25
CA THR A 95 -4.67 -11.21 -11.82
C THR A 95 -5.82 -10.50 -11.11
N PHE A 96 -5.95 -9.19 -11.34
CA PHE A 96 -7.03 -8.37 -10.79
C PHE A 96 -8.42 -8.88 -11.20
N ASN A 97 -8.63 -9.14 -12.49
CA ASN A 97 -9.91 -9.64 -12.98
C ASN A 97 -10.25 -11.02 -12.39
N THR A 98 -9.29 -11.95 -12.35
CA THR A 98 -9.49 -13.28 -11.76
C THR A 98 -9.93 -13.16 -10.29
N LEU A 99 -9.29 -12.32 -9.50
CA LEU A 99 -9.65 -12.10 -8.10
C LEU A 99 -11.04 -11.47 -7.98
N ARG A 100 -11.35 -10.47 -8.81
CA ARG A 100 -12.64 -9.79 -8.78
C ARG A 100 -13.80 -10.71 -9.17
N GLU A 101 -13.64 -11.52 -10.21
CA GLU A 101 -14.63 -12.52 -10.65
C GLU A 101 -14.89 -13.57 -9.56
N ALA A 102 -13.84 -13.97 -8.83
CA ALA A 102 -13.93 -14.86 -7.68
C ALA A 102 -14.43 -14.14 -6.40
N LYS A 103 -14.85 -12.87 -6.48
CA LYS A 103 -15.30 -12.03 -5.36
C LYS A 103 -14.27 -11.87 -4.23
N LYS A 104 -12.99 -11.92 -4.60
CA LYS A 104 -11.85 -11.68 -3.68
C LYS A 104 -11.55 -10.19 -3.61
N GLN A 105 -11.04 -9.74 -2.46
CA GLN A 105 -10.75 -8.32 -2.24
C GLN A 105 -9.38 -7.94 -2.76
N VAL A 106 -9.29 -6.81 -3.46
CA VAL A 106 -8.02 -6.18 -3.84
C VAL A 106 -7.93 -4.82 -3.18
N ILE A 107 -6.78 -4.54 -2.56
CA ILE A 107 -6.44 -3.25 -1.94
C ILE A 107 -5.16 -2.75 -2.59
N ILE A 108 -5.17 -1.52 -3.06
CA ILE A 108 -4.08 -0.93 -3.85
C ILE A 108 -3.63 0.35 -3.17
N SER A 109 -2.32 0.59 -3.06
CA SER A 109 -1.80 1.90 -2.72
C SER A 109 -1.10 2.56 -3.88
N SER A 110 -1.06 3.90 -3.87
CA SER A 110 -0.44 4.72 -4.89
C SER A 110 0.05 6.06 -4.33
N ASP A 111 1.01 6.68 -4.99
CA ASP A 111 1.44 8.05 -4.69
C ASP A 111 0.48 9.11 -5.24
N ARG A 112 -0.42 8.74 -6.17
CA ARG A 112 -1.40 9.62 -6.84
C ARG A 112 -2.66 8.85 -7.29
N PRO A 113 -3.76 9.55 -7.59
CA PRO A 113 -4.97 8.90 -8.08
C PRO A 113 -4.82 8.33 -9.49
N PRO A 114 -5.64 7.34 -9.90
CA PRO A 114 -5.53 6.67 -11.20
C PRO A 114 -5.58 7.62 -12.41
N LYS A 115 -6.31 8.72 -12.31
CA LYS A 115 -6.45 9.71 -13.38
C LYS A 115 -5.14 10.43 -13.74
N ASP A 116 -4.21 10.54 -12.78
CA ASP A 116 -2.96 11.28 -12.92
C ASP A 116 -1.82 10.42 -13.50
N PHE A 117 -2.08 9.16 -13.87
CA PHE A 117 -1.13 8.33 -14.58
C PHE A 117 -1.27 8.51 -16.10
N GLU A 118 -0.21 8.99 -16.73
CA GLU A 118 -0.21 9.21 -18.19
C GLU A 118 -0.14 7.89 -18.96
N THR A 119 0.73 6.96 -18.52
CA THR A 119 1.02 5.70 -19.23
C THR A 119 0.44 4.45 -18.56
N LEU A 120 -0.59 4.61 -17.73
CA LEU A 120 -1.38 3.49 -17.23
C LEU A 120 -2.41 3.10 -18.30
N GLU A 121 -2.46 1.79 -18.62
CA GLU A 121 -3.45 1.27 -19.57
C GLU A 121 -4.88 1.64 -19.16
N ASP A 122 -5.69 2.10 -20.12
CA ASP A 122 -7.06 2.57 -19.88
C ASP A 122 -7.94 1.52 -19.19
N ARG A 123 -7.73 0.24 -19.52
CA ARG A 123 -8.45 -0.86 -18.88
C ARG A 123 -8.16 -0.97 -17.38
N LEU A 124 -6.89 -0.77 -16.95
CA LEU A 124 -6.52 -0.73 -15.53
C LEU A 124 -7.03 0.54 -14.86
N LYS A 125 -6.87 1.70 -15.53
CA LYS A 125 -7.38 2.99 -15.04
C LYS A 125 -8.88 2.90 -14.76
N SER A 126 -9.65 2.34 -15.68
CA SER A 126 -11.09 2.11 -15.51
C SER A 126 -11.40 1.19 -14.31
N ARG A 127 -10.64 0.10 -14.13
CA ARG A 127 -10.83 -0.82 -13.01
C ARG A 127 -10.55 -0.17 -11.66
N PHE A 128 -9.49 0.61 -11.58
CA PHE A 128 -9.12 1.31 -10.34
C PHE A 128 -10.16 2.36 -9.97
N THR A 129 -10.65 3.12 -10.96
CA THR A 129 -11.65 4.17 -10.75
C THR A 129 -13.02 3.63 -10.37
N ASN A 130 -13.38 2.43 -10.81
CA ASN A 130 -14.66 1.79 -10.47
C ASN A 130 -14.75 1.25 -9.04
N GLY A 131 -13.67 1.31 -8.27
CA GLY A 131 -13.63 0.96 -6.85
C GLY A 131 -13.89 2.15 -5.93
N LEU A 132 -13.46 2.01 -4.68
CA LEU A 132 -13.45 3.10 -3.70
C LEU A 132 -12.09 3.78 -3.71
N LEU A 133 -12.05 5.04 -4.11
CA LEU A 133 -10.86 5.89 -4.04
C LEU A 133 -10.83 6.62 -2.70
N VAL A 134 -9.72 6.49 -1.98
CA VAL A 134 -9.51 7.14 -0.68
C VAL A 134 -8.24 7.96 -0.72
N ASP A 135 -8.38 9.26 -0.52
CA ASP A 135 -7.28 10.21 -0.40
C ASP A 135 -6.69 10.18 1.01
N ILE A 136 -5.40 9.93 1.10
CA ILE A 136 -4.64 10.01 2.35
C ILE A 136 -3.91 11.36 2.39
N SER A 137 -4.52 12.30 3.06
CA SER A 137 -4.00 13.66 3.20
C SER A 137 -2.99 13.76 4.36
N PRO A 138 -2.13 14.82 4.37
CA PRO A 138 -1.27 15.11 5.51
C PRO A 138 -2.06 15.21 6.82
N PRO A 139 -1.52 14.69 7.94
CA PRO A 139 -2.19 14.71 9.22
C PRO A 139 -2.35 16.13 9.75
N ASN A 140 -3.47 16.41 10.42
CA ASN A 140 -3.66 17.66 11.17
C ASN A 140 -2.76 17.70 12.41
N TYR A 141 -2.76 18.83 13.14
CA TYR A 141 -1.90 19.01 14.31
C TYR A 141 -2.15 17.95 15.38
N GLU A 142 -3.40 17.70 15.73
CA GLU A 142 -3.79 16.73 16.75
C GLU A 142 -3.32 15.32 16.39
N THR A 143 -3.45 14.93 15.14
CA THR A 143 -2.98 13.64 14.65
C THR A 143 -1.45 13.56 14.70
N ARG A 144 -0.73 14.65 14.34
CA ARG A 144 0.73 14.68 14.44
C ARG A 144 1.20 14.53 15.89
N MET A 145 0.55 15.21 16.83
CA MET A 145 0.84 15.07 18.27
C MET A 145 0.63 13.63 18.73
N ALA A 146 -0.50 13.02 18.35
CA ALA A 146 -0.79 11.63 18.69
C ALA A 146 0.25 10.64 18.14
N ILE A 147 0.70 10.85 16.90
CA ILE A 147 1.75 10.02 16.27
C ILE A 147 3.06 10.15 17.04
N LEU A 148 3.51 11.37 17.35
CA LEU A 148 4.75 11.63 18.08
C LEU A 148 4.72 11.03 19.48
N HIS A 149 3.63 11.24 20.21
CA HIS A 149 3.43 10.65 21.53
C HIS A 149 3.49 9.13 21.50
N LYS A 150 2.74 8.52 20.57
CA LYS A 150 2.72 7.07 20.42
C LYS A 150 4.06 6.48 20.03
N LYS A 151 4.79 7.16 19.15
CA LYS A 151 6.17 6.78 18.77
C LYS A 151 7.10 6.85 19.97
N GLY A 152 7.04 7.93 20.76
CA GLY A 152 7.81 8.07 22.00
C GLY A 152 7.54 6.94 22.99
N GLU A 153 6.26 6.60 23.21
CA GLU A 153 5.87 5.48 24.08
C GLU A 153 6.45 4.13 23.62
N ILE A 154 6.33 3.82 22.30
CA ILE A 154 6.78 2.54 21.74
C ILE A 154 8.31 2.40 21.84
N GLU A 155 9.04 3.47 21.58
CA GLU A 155 10.51 3.50 21.61
C GLU A 155 11.07 3.69 23.03
N GLY A 156 10.19 3.94 24.02
CA GLY A 156 10.60 4.19 25.40
C GLY A 156 11.26 5.55 25.64
N TYR A 157 10.98 6.54 24.78
CA TYR A 157 11.52 7.89 24.90
C TYR A 157 10.69 8.71 25.89
N ASN A 158 11.36 9.32 26.87
CA ASN A 158 10.73 10.29 27.76
C ASN A 158 11.01 11.70 27.23
N ILE A 159 10.07 12.24 26.44
CA ILE A 159 10.22 13.54 25.76
C ILE A 159 9.23 14.52 26.34
N ASP A 160 9.72 15.73 26.64
CA ASP A 160 8.89 16.80 27.14
C ASP A 160 7.82 17.21 26.10
N MET A 161 6.63 17.55 26.60
CA MET A 161 5.48 17.91 25.75
C MET A 161 5.80 19.09 24.84
N ASP A 162 6.49 20.10 25.34
CA ASP A 162 6.88 21.30 24.58
C ASP A 162 7.74 20.93 23.34
N VAL A 163 8.57 19.91 23.45
CA VAL A 163 9.39 19.41 22.34
C VAL A 163 8.52 18.74 21.29
N LEU A 164 7.56 17.90 21.71
CA LEU A 164 6.60 17.27 20.80
C LEU A 164 5.75 18.31 20.07
N GLU A 165 5.29 19.36 20.79
CA GLU A 165 4.54 20.47 20.22
C GLU A 165 5.37 21.26 19.19
N TYR A 166 6.65 21.50 19.49
CA TYR A 166 7.56 22.17 18.55
C TYR A 166 7.71 21.37 17.25
N ILE A 167 7.95 20.04 17.35
CA ILE A 167 8.06 19.16 16.17
C ILE A 167 6.74 19.15 15.38
N ALA A 168 5.61 18.94 16.06
CA ALA A 168 4.29 18.90 15.43
C ALA A 168 3.89 20.19 14.73
N THR A 169 4.33 21.33 15.25
CA THR A 169 4.05 22.66 14.68
C THR A 169 4.86 22.92 13.42
N ASN A 170 6.14 22.51 13.41
CA ASN A 170 7.07 22.85 12.35
C ASN A 170 7.12 21.81 11.22
N ILE A 171 6.86 20.52 11.51
CA ILE A 171 6.90 19.45 10.51
C ILE A 171 5.47 19.06 10.13
N LYS A 172 5.03 19.50 8.95
CA LYS A 172 3.65 19.35 8.45
C LYS A 172 3.55 18.49 7.20
N SER A 173 4.69 18.15 6.58
CA SER A 173 4.78 17.58 5.23
C SER A 173 4.32 16.12 5.19
N ASN A 174 4.88 15.27 6.03
CA ASN A 174 4.60 13.85 6.03
C ASN A 174 5.00 13.18 7.36
N ILE A 175 4.49 11.97 7.58
CA ILE A 175 4.69 11.22 8.82
C ILE A 175 6.13 10.70 8.95
N ARG A 176 6.79 10.31 7.84
CA ARG A 176 8.19 9.84 7.87
C ARG A 176 9.14 10.93 8.38
N GLU A 177 8.94 12.14 7.93
CA GLU A 177 9.75 13.29 8.36
C GLU A 177 9.48 13.63 9.81
N LEU A 178 8.21 13.56 10.23
CA LEU A 178 7.79 13.76 11.61
C LEU A 178 8.46 12.76 12.56
N GLU A 179 8.37 11.45 12.27
CA GLU A 179 8.99 10.40 13.07
C GLU A 179 10.52 10.45 13.01
N GLY A 180 11.09 10.74 11.84
CA GLY A 180 12.53 10.90 11.66
C GLY A 180 13.11 12.04 12.46
N SER A 181 12.37 13.13 12.65
CA SER A 181 12.79 14.26 13.49
C SER A 181 12.82 13.91 14.97
N LEU A 182 11.84 13.14 15.44
CA LEU A 182 11.84 12.62 16.80
C LEU A 182 13.05 11.72 17.05
N THR A 183 13.31 10.78 16.15
CA THR A 183 14.44 9.85 16.25
C THR A 183 15.80 10.57 16.27
N LYS A 184 15.94 11.60 15.42
CA LYS A 184 17.17 12.41 15.38
C LYS A 184 17.38 13.16 16.70
N LEU A 185 16.32 13.74 17.26
CA LEU A 185 16.41 14.50 18.51
C LEU A 185 16.87 13.64 19.70
N VAL A 186 16.42 12.39 19.74
CA VAL A 186 16.81 11.45 20.83
C VAL A 186 18.22 10.90 20.65
N ALA A 187 18.75 10.91 19.42
CA ALA A 187 20.11 10.42 19.12
C ALA A 187 21.22 11.42 19.46
N PHE A 188 20.87 12.66 19.81
CA PHE A 188 21.79 13.73 20.25
C PHE A 188 21.70 13.97 21.74
#